data_812c60161089b8ed307e7655748c22c6
#
_entry.id   812c60161089b8ed307e7655748c22c6
#
_cell.length_a   1.000
_cell.length_b   1.000
_cell.length_c   1.000
_cell.angle_alpha   90.00
_cell.angle_beta   90.00
_cell.angle_gamma   90.00
#
_symmetry.space_group_name_H-M   'P 1'
#
loop_
_entity.id
_entity.type
_entity.pdbx_description
1 polymer ?
#
loop_
_entity_poly.entity_id
_entity_poly.type
_entity_poly.pdbx_seq_one_letter_code
_entity_poly.pdbx_strand_id
1 'polypeptide(L)'
;PNGVRCAAALADGVFPIWMNPKRFDLFEPWLNEGFAAAGYEKGLDQFDVAPLVQVSMGPDLEQCRRPVKERMALYIGGMGPREKNFYNSYTRRLGYDEEAQVIQDLYLSGQKDAAADAVPDSLVDECALVGPAEHIRGQLIAWKEAGRKQQIGTMLISGASSEALELLAEELL
;
A
#
# COMPACT_ATOMS: atom_id res chain seq x y z
N PRO A 1 7.68 11.01 1.19
CA PRO A 1 7.44 12.45 0.98
C PRO A 1 8.14 12.98 -0.28
N ASN A 2 9.50 12.99 -0.30
CA ASN A 2 10.26 13.61 -1.39
C ASN A 2 10.00 12.97 -2.77
N GLY A 3 9.89 11.65 -2.85
CA GLY A 3 9.56 10.95 -4.10
C GLY A 3 8.19 11.33 -4.63
N VAL A 4 7.19 11.48 -3.76
CA VAL A 4 5.83 11.89 -4.15
C VAL A 4 5.82 13.34 -4.66
N ARG A 5 6.49 14.27 -3.97
CA ARG A 5 6.64 15.66 -4.43
C ARG A 5 7.33 15.76 -5.80
N CYS A 6 8.43 15.00 -5.95
CA CYS A 6 9.18 14.97 -7.20
C CYS A 6 8.33 14.41 -8.35
N ALA A 7 7.63 13.30 -8.12
CA ALA A 7 6.71 12.74 -9.11
C ALA A 7 5.60 13.72 -9.48
N ALA A 8 4.95 14.32 -8.49
CA ALA A 8 3.90 15.31 -8.73
C ALA A 8 4.38 16.53 -9.51
N ALA A 9 5.64 16.96 -9.31
CA ALA A 9 6.22 18.09 -10.06
C ALA A 9 6.61 17.72 -11.50
N LEU A 10 7.15 16.51 -11.74
CA LEU A 10 7.89 16.20 -12.97
C LEU A 10 7.34 15.03 -13.80
N ALA A 11 6.48 14.18 -13.23
CA ALA A 11 5.96 12.98 -13.90
C ALA A 11 4.44 13.04 -14.08
N ASP A 12 3.90 12.11 -14.84
CA ASP A 12 2.45 11.99 -15.11
C ASP A 12 1.72 11.12 -14.06
N GLY A 13 2.46 10.55 -13.11
CA GLY A 13 1.89 9.73 -12.06
C GLY A 13 2.89 9.31 -11.00
N VAL A 14 2.36 8.66 -9.95
CA VAL A 14 3.14 8.06 -8.87
C VAL A 14 2.64 6.65 -8.58
N PHE A 15 3.56 5.77 -8.22
CA PHE A 15 3.32 4.36 -7.97
C PHE A 15 3.71 4.02 -6.51
N PRO A 16 2.80 4.25 -5.55
CA PRO A 16 3.03 3.91 -4.16
C PRO A 16 2.88 2.40 -3.90
N ILE A 17 3.66 1.90 -2.92
CA ILE A 17 3.53 0.54 -2.38
C ILE A 17 2.87 0.63 -1.01
N TRP A 18 2.07 -0.37 -0.64
CA TRP A 18 1.36 -0.44 0.65
C TRP A 18 0.46 0.77 0.91
N MET A 19 -0.17 1.30 -0.12
CA MET A 19 -1.10 2.39 0.04
C MET A 19 -2.39 1.90 0.72
N ASN A 20 -2.80 2.59 1.77
CA ASN A 20 -4.14 2.44 2.33
C ASN A 20 -5.08 3.41 1.61
N PRO A 21 -6.11 2.95 0.87
CA PRO A 21 -7.01 3.82 0.12
C PRO A 21 -7.82 4.77 1.00
N LYS A 22 -7.97 4.48 2.30
CA LYS A 22 -8.64 5.33 3.28
C LYS A 22 -7.75 6.45 3.84
N ARG A 23 -6.44 6.41 3.56
CA ARG A 23 -5.43 7.32 4.09
C ARG A 23 -4.76 8.14 3.00
N PHE A 24 -5.54 8.59 2.01
CA PHE A 24 -5.05 9.52 0.98
C PHE A 24 -4.57 10.85 1.57
N ASP A 25 -5.08 11.24 2.73
CA ASP A 25 -4.64 12.37 3.53
C ASP A 25 -3.11 12.41 3.75
N LEU A 26 -2.44 11.24 3.77
CA LEU A 26 -0.99 11.17 3.92
C LEU A 26 -0.22 11.58 2.65
N PHE A 27 -0.85 11.50 1.48
CA PHE A 27 -0.24 11.83 0.18
C PHE A 27 -0.59 13.25 -0.26
N GLU A 28 -1.80 13.68 0.02
CA GLU A 28 -2.38 14.93 -0.47
C GLU A 28 -1.48 16.17 -0.26
N PRO A 29 -0.88 16.42 0.93
CA PRO A 29 0.00 17.57 1.12
C PRO A 29 1.23 17.54 0.20
N TRP A 30 1.82 16.34 -0.02
CA TRP A 30 3.01 16.20 -0.86
C TRP A 30 2.70 16.29 -2.34
N LEU A 31 1.53 15.80 -2.75
CA LEU A 31 1.03 15.96 -4.12
C LEU A 31 0.80 17.44 -4.42
N ASN A 32 0.10 18.16 -3.54
CA ASN A 32 -0.18 19.57 -3.70
C ASN A 32 1.09 20.43 -3.75
N GLU A 33 2.09 20.15 -2.87
CA GLU A 33 3.41 20.81 -2.94
C GLU A 33 4.12 20.54 -4.27
N GLY A 34 4.05 19.32 -4.78
CA GLY A 34 4.63 18.95 -6.07
C GLY A 34 3.91 19.61 -7.25
N PHE A 35 2.60 19.59 -7.27
CA PHE A 35 1.80 20.26 -8.31
C PHE A 35 2.07 21.76 -8.36
N ALA A 36 2.15 22.42 -7.21
CA ALA A 36 2.52 23.84 -7.14
C ALA A 36 3.93 24.13 -7.71
N ALA A 37 4.84 23.15 -7.67
CA ALA A 37 6.20 23.28 -8.20
C ALA A 37 6.33 22.89 -9.69
N ALA A 38 5.26 22.42 -10.34
CA ALA A 38 5.32 21.92 -11.73
C ALA A 38 5.55 23.05 -12.77
N GLY A 39 5.29 24.31 -12.43
CA GLY A 39 5.45 25.46 -13.34
C GLY A 39 4.29 25.66 -14.33
N TYR A 40 3.24 24.86 -14.25
CA TYR A 40 1.97 24.94 -14.99
C TYR A 40 0.83 24.43 -14.12
N GLU A 41 -0.42 24.69 -14.52
CA GLU A 41 -1.57 24.17 -13.80
C GLU A 41 -1.60 22.64 -13.88
N LYS A 42 -1.56 21.98 -12.72
CA LYS A 42 -1.52 20.53 -12.58
C LYS A 42 -2.31 20.08 -11.35
N GLY A 43 -3.03 18.97 -11.49
CA GLY A 43 -3.85 18.38 -10.44
C GLY A 43 -4.00 16.88 -10.62
N LEU A 44 -4.87 16.26 -9.82
CA LEU A 44 -5.17 14.83 -9.90
C LEU A 44 -5.90 14.44 -11.20
N ASP A 45 -6.51 15.37 -11.90
CA ASP A 45 -7.12 15.18 -13.23
C ASP A 45 -6.10 14.92 -14.34
N GLN A 46 -4.82 15.27 -14.10
CA GLN A 46 -3.70 15.12 -15.02
C GLN A 46 -2.59 14.24 -14.44
N PHE A 47 -2.85 13.58 -13.30
CA PHE A 47 -1.82 12.83 -12.59
C PHE A 47 -2.37 11.52 -12.04
N ASP A 48 -1.80 10.39 -12.48
CA ASP A 48 -2.23 9.07 -12.04
C ASP A 48 -1.56 8.66 -10.72
N VAL A 49 -2.35 8.39 -9.70
CA VAL A 49 -1.90 7.68 -8.51
C VAL A 49 -2.19 6.20 -8.72
N ALA A 50 -1.15 5.42 -9.00
CA ALA A 50 -1.22 4.03 -9.42
C ALA A 50 -0.61 3.07 -8.37
N PRO A 51 -1.27 2.78 -7.24
CA PRO A 51 -0.73 1.92 -6.20
C PRO A 51 -0.50 0.49 -6.67
N LEU A 52 0.61 -0.12 -6.22
CA LEU A 52 0.83 -1.56 -6.32
C LEU A 52 0.06 -2.26 -5.21
N VAL A 53 -0.94 -3.04 -5.60
CA VAL A 53 -1.82 -3.80 -4.71
C VAL A 53 -1.49 -5.28 -4.82
N GLN A 54 -1.03 -5.86 -3.72
CA GLN A 54 -0.79 -7.31 -3.65
C GLN A 54 -2.12 -8.02 -3.45
N VAL A 55 -2.36 -9.07 -4.23
CA VAL A 55 -3.56 -9.91 -4.16
C VAL A 55 -3.18 -11.33 -3.77
N SER A 56 -3.85 -11.89 -2.79
CA SER A 56 -3.70 -13.29 -2.36
C SER A 56 -5.08 -13.86 -2.04
N MET A 57 -5.72 -14.48 -3.02
CA MET A 57 -7.07 -15.05 -2.89
C MET A 57 -7.02 -16.53 -2.56
N GLY A 58 -7.86 -16.97 -1.61
CA GLY A 58 -7.98 -18.36 -1.20
C GLY A 58 -8.99 -18.54 -0.06
N PRO A 59 -9.35 -19.77 0.30
CA PRO A 59 -10.38 -20.04 1.30
C PRO A 59 -9.94 -19.74 2.76
N ASP A 60 -8.64 -19.75 3.02
CA ASP A 60 -8.07 -19.54 4.35
C ASP A 60 -7.42 -18.15 4.40
N LEU A 61 -8.01 -17.26 5.20
CA LEU A 61 -7.59 -15.87 5.31
C LEU A 61 -6.16 -15.74 5.86
N GLU A 62 -5.79 -16.54 6.87
CA GLU A 62 -4.46 -16.48 7.46
C GLU A 62 -3.38 -16.95 6.47
N GLN A 63 -3.67 -18.00 5.71
CA GLN A 63 -2.76 -18.45 4.65
C GLN A 63 -2.62 -17.40 3.54
N CYS A 64 -3.68 -16.65 3.25
CA CYS A 64 -3.62 -15.55 2.27
C CYS A 64 -2.84 -14.33 2.80
N ARG A 65 -2.90 -14.04 4.10
CA ARG A 65 -2.14 -12.94 4.71
C ARG A 65 -0.64 -13.24 4.82
N ARG A 66 -0.27 -14.49 5.03
CA ARG A 66 1.12 -14.88 5.32
C ARG A 66 2.15 -14.32 4.32
N PRO A 67 2.04 -14.52 3.01
CA PRO A 67 3.01 -13.99 2.04
C PRO A 67 3.07 -12.46 2.01
N VAL A 68 1.96 -11.79 2.32
CA VAL A 68 1.93 -10.32 2.44
C VAL A 68 2.67 -9.87 3.70
N LYS A 69 2.43 -10.51 4.86
CA LYS A 69 3.13 -10.24 6.11
C LYS A 69 4.65 -10.42 5.97
N GLU A 70 5.10 -11.49 5.33
CA GLU A 70 6.53 -11.75 5.08
C GLU A 70 7.16 -10.63 4.24
N ARG A 71 6.47 -10.20 3.19
CA ARG A 71 6.93 -9.10 2.34
C ARG A 71 6.93 -7.77 3.09
N MET A 72 5.88 -7.46 3.85
CA MET A 72 5.81 -6.27 4.69
C MET A 72 6.93 -6.26 5.75
N ALA A 73 7.18 -7.39 6.42
CA ALA A 73 8.25 -7.52 7.41
C ALA A 73 9.64 -7.25 6.81
N LEU A 74 9.91 -7.73 5.59
CA LEU A 74 11.15 -7.42 4.86
C LEU A 74 11.29 -5.90 4.63
N TYR A 75 10.22 -5.25 4.16
CA TYR A 75 10.28 -3.82 3.83
C TYR A 75 10.34 -2.96 5.10
N ILE A 76 9.49 -3.22 6.07
CA ILE A 76 9.40 -2.46 7.33
C ILE A 76 10.67 -2.69 8.18
N GLY A 77 11.19 -3.92 8.20
CA GLY A 77 12.33 -4.31 9.02
C GLY A 77 13.68 -4.17 8.34
N GLY A 78 13.81 -4.55 7.05
CA GLY A 78 15.09 -4.83 6.40
C GLY A 78 15.50 -3.88 5.27
N MET A 79 14.62 -3.02 4.75
CA MET A 79 14.89 -2.19 3.58
C MET A 79 15.55 -0.84 3.94
N GLY A 80 16.64 -0.90 4.66
CA GLY A 80 17.44 0.26 5.03
C GLY A 80 17.95 0.20 6.47
N PRO A 81 18.89 1.09 6.83
CA PRO A 81 19.37 1.17 8.20
C PRO A 81 18.23 1.64 9.12
N ARG A 82 18.34 1.27 10.42
CA ARG A 82 17.29 1.49 11.42
C ARG A 82 16.68 2.90 11.39
N GLU A 83 17.49 3.92 11.25
CA GLU A 83 17.04 5.32 11.30
C GLU A 83 16.64 5.91 9.94
N LYS A 84 16.80 5.17 8.85
CA LYS A 84 16.56 5.65 7.48
C LYS A 84 15.73 4.70 6.64
N ASN A 85 14.93 3.83 7.28
CA ASN A 85 14.01 2.96 6.58
C ASN A 85 12.72 3.74 6.26
N PHE A 86 12.52 4.01 4.97
CA PHE A 86 11.35 4.72 4.45
C PHE A 86 10.04 3.97 4.77
N TYR A 87 10.01 2.66 4.61
CA TYR A 87 8.80 1.85 4.82
C TYR A 87 8.42 1.78 6.29
N ASN A 88 9.40 1.67 7.19
CA ASN A 88 9.16 1.76 8.63
C ASN A 88 8.53 3.12 8.99
N SER A 89 9.12 4.21 8.50
CA SER A 89 8.59 5.56 8.72
C SER A 89 7.18 5.76 8.14
N TYR A 90 6.88 5.11 7.02
CA TYR A 90 5.55 5.15 6.41
C TYR A 90 4.52 4.36 7.22
N THR A 91 4.89 3.16 7.69
CA THR A 91 4.04 2.32 8.55
C THR A 91 3.67 3.05 9.85
N ARG A 92 4.61 3.79 10.46
CA ARG A 92 4.33 4.67 11.60
C ARG A 92 3.27 5.74 11.28
N ARG A 93 3.34 6.36 10.11
CA ARG A 93 2.33 7.35 9.68
C ARG A 93 0.96 6.76 9.44
N LEU A 94 0.87 5.48 9.14
CA LEU A 94 -0.40 4.75 9.07
C LEU A 94 -1.00 4.51 10.47
N GLY A 95 -0.25 4.75 11.55
CA GLY A 95 -0.69 4.59 12.94
C GLY A 95 -0.16 3.35 13.64
N TYR A 96 0.82 2.66 13.05
CA TYR A 96 1.42 1.42 13.56
C TYR A 96 2.85 1.68 14.08
N ASP A 97 3.00 2.62 15.03
CA ASP A 97 4.31 3.03 15.54
C ASP A 97 5.02 1.93 16.32
N GLU A 98 4.31 1.29 17.25
CA GLU A 98 4.85 0.23 18.10
C GLU A 98 5.17 -1.02 17.29
N GLU A 99 4.26 -1.42 16.41
CA GLU A 99 4.43 -2.59 15.55
C GLU A 99 5.59 -2.40 14.57
N ALA A 100 5.73 -1.22 13.98
CA ALA A 100 6.85 -0.91 13.09
C ALA A 100 8.20 -1.03 13.80
N GLN A 101 8.27 -0.67 15.09
CA GLN A 101 9.46 -0.84 15.90
C GLN A 101 9.74 -2.32 16.17
N VAL A 102 8.73 -3.07 16.61
CA VAL A 102 8.84 -4.52 16.92
C VAL A 102 9.26 -5.31 15.68
N ILE A 103 8.61 -5.06 14.53
CA ILE A 103 8.93 -5.71 13.26
C ILE A 103 10.39 -5.47 12.90
N GLN A 104 10.88 -4.22 13.02
CA GLN A 104 12.25 -3.89 12.68
C GLN A 104 13.25 -4.55 13.62
N ASP A 105 12.99 -4.56 14.92
CA ASP A 105 13.87 -5.18 15.93
C ASP A 105 14.01 -6.69 15.70
N LEU A 106 12.89 -7.38 15.48
CA LEU A 106 12.85 -8.80 15.16
C LEU A 106 13.57 -9.10 13.84
N TYR A 107 13.29 -8.32 12.80
CA TYR A 107 13.88 -8.55 11.48
C TYR A 107 15.41 -8.38 11.50
N LEU A 108 15.91 -7.30 12.11
CA LEU A 108 17.33 -6.99 12.19
C LEU A 108 18.10 -7.96 13.12
N SER A 109 17.41 -8.60 14.09
CA SER A 109 17.98 -9.67 14.91
C SER A 109 17.96 -11.04 14.23
N GLY A 110 17.48 -11.13 12.97
CA GLY A 110 17.44 -12.37 12.21
C GLY A 110 16.17 -13.22 12.42
N GLN A 111 15.26 -12.77 13.28
CA GLN A 111 13.98 -13.44 13.60
C GLN A 111 12.90 -13.11 12.57
N LYS A 112 13.12 -13.50 11.30
CA LYS A 112 12.27 -13.06 10.18
C LYS A 112 10.82 -13.56 10.26
N ASP A 113 10.62 -14.80 10.73
CA ASP A 113 9.29 -15.37 10.90
C ASP A 113 8.51 -14.62 12.00
N ALA A 114 9.16 -14.39 13.15
CA ALA A 114 8.57 -13.59 14.22
C ALA A 114 8.29 -12.14 13.79
N ALA A 115 9.14 -11.55 12.95
CA ALA A 115 8.88 -10.23 12.36
C ALA A 115 7.65 -10.25 11.43
N ALA A 116 7.44 -11.31 10.66
CA ALA A 116 6.23 -11.48 9.85
C ALA A 116 4.99 -11.68 10.72
N ASP A 117 5.10 -12.47 11.80
CA ASP A 117 4.00 -12.66 12.74
C ASP A 117 3.62 -11.37 13.48
N ALA A 118 4.57 -10.46 13.69
CA ALA A 118 4.34 -9.16 14.29
C ALA A 118 3.65 -8.13 13.36
N VAL A 119 3.51 -8.42 12.05
CA VAL A 119 2.76 -7.56 11.14
C VAL A 119 1.26 -7.69 11.43
N PRO A 120 0.56 -6.60 11.82
CA PRO A 120 -0.86 -6.65 12.12
C PRO A 120 -1.71 -7.07 10.92
N ASP A 121 -2.74 -7.89 11.17
CA ASP A 121 -3.72 -8.27 10.16
C ASP A 121 -4.43 -7.06 9.57
N SER A 122 -4.75 -6.08 10.41
CA SER A 122 -5.37 -4.82 9.99
C SER A 122 -4.50 -4.07 8.97
N LEU A 123 -3.18 -4.01 9.16
CA LEU A 123 -2.28 -3.37 8.21
C LEU A 123 -2.28 -4.09 6.86
N VAL A 124 -2.30 -5.43 6.87
CA VAL A 124 -2.42 -6.24 5.65
C VAL A 124 -3.74 -5.95 4.94
N ASP A 125 -4.86 -6.03 5.67
CA ASP A 125 -6.21 -5.87 5.12
C ASP A 125 -6.47 -4.44 4.61
N GLU A 126 -5.77 -3.44 5.13
CA GLU A 126 -5.85 -2.04 4.69
C GLU A 126 -5.07 -1.76 3.41
N CYS A 127 -4.01 -2.52 3.13
CA CYS A 127 -3.07 -2.21 2.04
C CYS A 127 -3.02 -3.26 0.93
N ALA A 128 -3.69 -4.40 1.10
CA ALA A 128 -3.70 -5.53 0.17
C ALA A 128 -5.12 -6.10 0.02
N LEU A 129 -5.30 -6.97 -0.96
CA LEU A 129 -6.53 -7.72 -1.18
C LEU A 129 -6.27 -9.19 -0.86
N VAL A 130 -6.77 -9.68 0.26
CA VAL A 130 -6.44 -11.02 0.78
C VAL A 130 -7.67 -11.79 1.23
N GLY A 131 -7.62 -13.12 1.09
CA GLY A 131 -8.63 -14.03 1.63
C GLY A 131 -9.66 -14.51 0.64
N PRO A 132 -10.82 -15.00 1.13
CA PRO A 132 -11.94 -15.43 0.29
C PRO A 132 -12.54 -14.29 -0.52
N ALA A 133 -13.21 -14.63 -1.63
CA ALA A 133 -13.83 -13.68 -2.55
C ALA A 133 -14.68 -12.60 -1.85
N GLU A 134 -15.52 -13.02 -0.88
CA GLU A 134 -16.36 -12.08 -0.11
C GLU A 134 -15.55 -11.10 0.74
N HIS A 135 -14.42 -11.55 1.29
CA HIS A 135 -13.53 -10.68 2.06
C HIS A 135 -12.88 -9.64 1.14
N ILE A 136 -12.41 -10.07 -0.04
CA ILE A 136 -11.83 -9.17 -1.07
C ILE A 136 -12.88 -8.17 -1.54
N ARG A 137 -14.14 -8.57 -1.79
CA ARG A 137 -15.22 -7.65 -2.14
C ARG A 137 -15.42 -6.57 -1.09
N GLY A 138 -15.35 -6.95 0.20
CA GLY A 138 -15.42 -5.99 1.31
C GLY A 138 -14.26 -5.00 1.30
N GLN A 139 -13.04 -5.47 1.05
CA GLN A 139 -11.86 -4.61 0.95
C GLN A 139 -11.94 -3.66 -0.25
N LEU A 140 -12.48 -4.11 -1.40
CA LEU A 140 -12.63 -3.30 -2.61
C LEU A 140 -13.54 -2.07 -2.43
N ILE A 141 -14.42 -2.04 -1.44
CA ILE A 141 -15.29 -0.88 -1.18
C ILE A 141 -14.45 0.40 -1.01
N ALA A 142 -13.36 0.33 -0.23
CA ALA A 142 -12.50 1.48 0.00
C ALA A 142 -11.73 1.91 -1.25
N TRP A 143 -11.31 0.96 -2.08
CA TRP A 143 -10.62 1.22 -3.34
C TRP A 143 -11.56 1.87 -4.38
N LYS A 144 -12.80 1.37 -4.50
CA LYS A 144 -13.84 1.96 -5.34
C LYS A 144 -14.15 3.41 -4.92
N GLU A 145 -14.23 3.66 -3.62
CA GLU A 145 -14.49 4.99 -3.10
C GLU A 145 -13.34 5.97 -3.38
N ALA A 146 -12.09 5.53 -3.23
CA ALA A 146 -10.92 6.33 -3.59
C ALA A 146 -10.86 6.61 -5.10
N GLY A 147 -11.25 5.65 -5.94
CA GLY A 147 -11.39 5.84 -7.38
C GLY A 147 -12.46 6.87 -7.74
N ARG A 148 -13.66 6.79 -7.13
CA ARG A 148 -14.74 7.78 -7.34
C ARG A 148 -14.32 9.21 -6.95
N LYS A 149 -13.46 9.34 -5.95
CA LYS A 149 -12.88 10.62 -5.52
C LYS A 149 -11.70 11.09 -6.38
N GLN A 150 -11.36 10.35 -7.43
CA GLN A 150 -10.18 10.60 -8.27
C GLN A 150 -8.84 10.61 -7.50
N GLN A 151 -8.80 9.96 -6.33
CA GLN A 151 -7.60 9.82 -5.50
C GLN A 151 -6.68 8.71 -6.00
N ILE A 152 -7.26 7.73 -6.72
CA ILE A 152 -6.57 6.60 -7.36
C ILE A 152 -7.13 6.47 -8.77
N GLY A 153 -6.26 6.50 -9.78
CA GLY A 153 -6.66 6.32 -11.17
C GLY A 153 -6.50 4.88 -11.64
N THR A 154 -5.38 4.25 -11.29
CA THR A 154 -5.04 2.89 -11.73
C THR A 154 -4.69 2.02 -10.51
N MET A 155 -5.11 0.74 -10.52
CA MET A 155 -4.61 -0.26 -9.57
C MET A 155 -3.65 -1.21 -10.29
N LEU A 156 -2.38 -1.24 -9.88
CA LEU A 156 -1.40 -2.20 -10.38
C LEU A 156 -1.49 -3.48 -9.54
N ILE A 157 -1.96 -4.56 -10.15
CA ILE A 157 -2.21 -5.82 -9.45
C ILE A 157 -0.96 -6.71 -9.46
N SER A 158 -0.60 -7.26 -8.30
CA SER A 158 0.53 -8.17 -8.12
C SER A 158 0.12 -9.44 -7.38
N GLY A 159 0.51 -10.60 -7.88
CA GLY A 159 0.31 -11.90 -7.23
C GLY A 159 -1.09 -12.51 -7.40
N ALA A 160 -1.96 -11.92 -8.20
CA ALA A 160 -3.30 -12.44 -8.42
C ALA A 160 -3.29 -13.74 -9.23
N SER A 161 -4.13 -14.71 -8.83
CA SER A 161 -4.50 -15.85 -9.66
C SER A 161 -5.48 -15.43 -10.76
N SER A 162 -5.70 -16.28 -11.76
CA SER A 162 -6.72 -16.02 -12.80
C SER A 162 -8.11 -15.79 -12.20
N GLU A 163 -8.50 -16.58 -11.21
CA GLU A 163 -9.77 -16.43 -10.50
C GLU A 163 -9.87 -15.08 -9.77
N ALA A 164 -8.78 -14.64 -9.14
CA ALA A 164 -8.72 -13.32 -8.50
C ALA A 164 -8.81 -12.18 -9.53
N LEU A 165 -8.20 -12.32 -10.70
CA LEU A 165 -8.30 -11.33 -11.77
C LEU A 165 -9.72 -11.25 -12.34
N GLU A 166 -10.42 -12.39 -12.50
CA GLU A 166 -11.82 -12.44 -12.91
C GLU A 166 -12.70 -11.70 -11.90
N LEU A 167 -12.56 -12.01 -10.60
CA LEU A 167 -13.26 -11.30 -9.54
C LEU A 167 -13.02 -9.78 -9.57
N LEU A 168 -11.76 -9.37 -9.73
CA LEU A 168 -11.42 -7.94 -9.79
C LEU A 168 -12.01 -7.27 -11.02
N ALA A 169 -12.01 -7.93 -12.18
CA ALA A 169 -12.63 -7.41 -13.40
C ALA A 169 -14.14 -7.25 -13.23
N GLU A 170 -14.84 -8.24 -12.66
CA GLU A 170 -16.29 -8.17 -12.39
C GLU A 170 -16.64 -7.01 -11.44
N GLU A 171 -15.76 -6.71 -10.49
CA GLU A 171 -16.03 -5.72 -9.44
C GLU A 171 -15.61 -4.28 -9.82
N LEU A 172 -14.64 -4.12 -10.73
CA LEU A 172 -14.02 -2.82 -11.00
C LEU A 172 -14.28 -2.27 -12.40
N LEU A 173 -14.65 -3.13 -13.36
CA LEU A 173 -14.90 -2.75 -14.75
C LEU A 173 -16.38 -2.76 -15.10
#